data_a21600673f1a7ccbf8e10c38ba250764
#
_entry.id   a21600673f1a7ccbf8e10c38ba250764
#
_cell.length_a   1.000
_cell.length_b   1.000
_cell.length_c   1.000
_cell.angle_alpha   90.00
_cell.angle_beta   90.00
_cell.angle_gamma   90.00
#
_symmetry.space_group_name_H-M   'P 1'
#
loop_
_entity.id
_entity.type
_entity.pdbx_description
1 polymer ?
#
loop_
_entity_poly.entity_id
_entity_poly.type
_entity_poly.pdbx_seq_one_letter_code
_entity_poly.pdbx_strand_id
1 'polypeptide(L)'
;MSSTMKIYCKNIEEYVDIKGGESLLQLAEALSERLGGMSPICASVNNKTEPLQYQVFAPKQVEFLDRRSASGERVYIRSLCMMLYCAVRQELPDVRLRIEHSIAGGYYCRLLTLSGNTYGVSDPAEMAEITGRLLGAMRSLQQRDVAFERKERLTSDIINKFRQGGQPDKVELLESVNELYTTYYRLDGVIDSYYGALAPSTGCLDTFNLIPYKKGFLLMGIDKHNPDMPAQEVTQEKMYEAYVDYLHFNEVIGISNVGQLNKAVELSRTSELINVAEALHDKKIAAIADEITRRYHNGGARIVLIAGPSSSGKTTTTKRLGIYLMTNLLKPKMISLDNYFVNRDCTPRDETGDYDYESLYSLDLDSFNRDLTALLHGDEVMMPTYNFELGKRIYKGDTLRLEENSIILIEGIHGLNPELTAAIDERMKYRVYVSALTTLSIDDHNWIPTTDNRLLRRIIRDHKYRGTSAVETLRRWPSVRRGEEKWIFPYQENADSTFNSSLLFELGVMKDYGETLLREVPNALPEYAEAYRLRRFLGYFKAIGERDVPPTSLLREFLGGSSFHY
;
A
#
# COMPACT_ATOMS: atom_id res chain seq x y z
N MET A 1 -18.35 -37.59 32.16
CA MET A 1 -18.82 -36.23 31.88
C MET A 1 -17.95 -35.67 30.77
N SER A 2 -18.50 -35.40 29.61
CA SER A 2 -17.73 -34.72 28.53
C SER A 2 -17.39 -33.32 29.07
N SER A 3 -16.11 -33.04 29.29
CA SER A 3 -15.64 -31.70 29.68
C SER A 3 -15.87 -30.76 28.50
N THR A 4 -16.84 -29.86 28.61
CA THR A 4 -17.02 -28.75 27.68
C THR A 4 -16.23 -27.55 28.14
N MET A 5 -15.75 -26.74 27.22
CA MET A 5 -15.17 -25.42 27.50
C MET A 5 -15.99 -24.34 26.82
N LYS A 6 -15.80 -23.08 27.21
CA LYS A 6 -16.55 -21.96 26.66
C LYS A 6 -15.64 -21.05 25.84
N ILE A 7 -16.13 -20.63 24.66
CA ILE A 7 -15.59 -19.52 23.90
C ILE A 7 -16.56 -18.35 23.95
N TYR A 8 -16.06 -17.14 23.89
CA TYR A 8 -16.90 -15.94 23.74
C TYR A 8 -17.00 -15.59 22.24
N CYS A 9 -18.18 -15.67 21.66
CA CYS A 9 -18.45 -15.28 20.28
C CYS A 9 -18.93 -13.82 20.22
N LYS A 10 -18.11 -12.91 19.68
CA LYS A 10 -18.41 -11.48 19.60
C LYS A 10 -19.63 -11.17 18.74
N ASN A 11 -19.84 -11.93 17.65
CA ASN A 11 -20.92 -11.66 16.71
C ASN A 11 -22.30 -11.78 17.32
N ILE A 12 -22.44 -12.61 18.36
CA ILE A 12 -23.70 -12.87 19.07
C ILE A 12 -23.65 -12.44 20.54
N GLU A 13 -22.50 -11.89 20.97
CA GLU A 13 -22.24 -11.40 22.34
C GLU A 13 -22.48 -12.45 23.44
N GLU A 14 -22.24 -13.73 23.15
CA GLU A 14 -22.53 -14.84 24.05
C GLU A 14 -21.37 -15.83 24.21
N TYR A 15 -21.38 -16.56 25.32
CA TYR A 15 -20.53 -17.72 25.53
C TYR A 15 -21.16 -18.97 24.90
N VAL A 16 -20.37 -19.67 24.08
CA VAL A 16 -20.76 -20.91 23.40
C VAL A 16 -19.98 -22.06 23.98
N ASP A 17 -20.70 -23.15 24.35
CA ASP A 17 -20.08 -24.39 24.82
C ASP A 17 -19.53 -25.19 23.63
N ILE A 18 -18.27 -25.60 23.73
CA ILE A 18 -17.59 -26.43 22.72
C ILE A 18 -16.89 -27.62 23.42
N LYS A 19 -16.66 -28.68 22.67
CA LYS A 19 -15.97 -29.89 23.20
C LYS A 19 -14.46 -29.72 23.24
N GLY A 20 -13.91 -28.83 22.40
CA GLY A 20 -12.48 -28.66 22.18
C GLY A 20 -11.99 -29.48 21.00
N GLY A 21 -11.20 -28.80 20.13
CA GLY A 21 -10.72 -29.37 18.88
C GLY A 21 -11.63 -29.13 17.67
N GLU A 22 -12.83 -28.54 17.86
CA GLU A 22 -13.64 -28.06 16.73
C GLU A 22 -12.90 -26.96 15.97
N SER A 23 -12.99 -27.03 14.64
CA SER A 23 -12.51 -25.94 13.79
C SER A 23 -13.46 -24.74 13.83
N LEU A 24 -12.93 -23.56 13.53
CA LEU A 24 -13.78 -22.36 13.37
C LEU A 24 -14.84 -22.54 12.29
N LEU A 25 -14.58 -23.35 11.25
CA LEU A 25 -15.57 -23.69 10.21
C LEU A 25 -16.75 -24.44 10.81
N GLN A 26 -16.49 -25.52 11.57
CA GLN A 26 -17.53 -26.28 12.26
C GLN A 26 -18.34 -25.42 13.24
N LEU A 27 -17.68 -24.49 13.92
CA LEU A 27 -18.34 -23.55 14.82
C LEU A 27 -19.21 -22.54 14.06
N ALA A 28 -18.73 -22.03 12.91
CA ALA A 28 -19.50 -21.14 12.05
C ALA A 28 -20.75 -21.82 11.49
N GLU A 29 -20.64 -23.08 11.07
CA GLU A 29 -21.77 -23.90 10.61
C GLU A 29 -22.79 -24.12 11.72
N ALA A 30 -22.34 -24.51 12.92
CA ALA A 30 -23.20 -24.72 14.08
C ALA A 30 -23.91 -23.44 14.56
N LEU A 31 -23.33 -22.27 14.29
CA LEU A 31 -23.86 -20.95 14.67
C LEU A 31 -24.55 -20.22 13.50
N SER A 32 -24.68 -20.82 12.32
CA SER A 32 -25.08 -20.15 11.08
C SER A 32 -26.40 -19.36 11.21
N GLU A 33 -27.43 -19.92 11.84
CA GLU A 33 -28.70 -19.23 12.09
C GLU A 33 -28.51 -18.00 13.01
N ARG A 34 -27.64 -18.11 14.02
CA ARG A 34 -27.38 -17.06 15.00
C ARG A 34 -26.45 -15.96 14.45
N LEU A 35 -25.65 -16.26 13.43
CA LEU A 35 -24.83 -15.32 12.70
C LEU A 35 -25.61 -14.51 11.66
N GLY A 36 -26.94 -14.69 11.58
CA GLY A 36 -27.82 -13.85 10.75
C GLY A 36 -27.55 -13.92 9.25
N GLY A 37 -27.16 -15.11 8.73
CA GLY A 37 -26.87 -15.32 7.32
C GLY A 37 -25.50 -14.79 6.85
N MET A 38 -24.62 -14.41 7.77
CA MET A 38 -23.22 -14.10 7.45
C MET A 38 -22.54 -15.35 6.87
N SER A 39 -21.73 -15.16 5.83
CA SER A 39 -20.86 -16.19 5.27
C SER A 39 -19.41 -15.91 5.70
N PRO A 40 -18.94 -16.45 6.83
CA PRO A 40 -17.59 -16.19 7.32
C PRO A 40 -16.54 -16.75 6.36
N ILE A 41 -15.46 -16.00 6.16
CA ILE A 41 -14.31 -16.42 5.35
C ILE A 41 -13.06 -16.61 6.21
N CYS A 42 -13.01 -16.00 7.37
CA CYS A 42 -11.99 -16.13 8.40
C CYS A 42 -12.57 -15.74 9.75
N ALA A 43 -11.77 -15.79 10.81
CA ALA A 43 -12.17 -15.26 12.10
C ALA A 43 -11.01 -14.54 12.79
N SER A 44 -11.37 -13.58 13.66
CA SER A 44 -10.45 -13.00 14.64
C SER A 44 -10.51 -13.85 15.92
N VAL A 45 -9.38 -14.44 16.31
CA VAL A 45 -9.23 -15.22 17.54
C VAL A 45 -8.28 -14.48 18.47
N ASN A 46 -8.81 -13.95 19.57
CA ASN A 46 -8.07 -13.05 20.48
C ASN A 46 -7.36 -11.92 19.71
N ASN A 47 -8.11 -11.23 18.86
CA ASN A 47 -7.63 -10.15 17.99
C ASN A 47 -6.51 -10.55 17.00
N LYS A 48 -6.48 -11.81 16.58
CA LYS A 48 -5.58 -12.30 15.53
C LYS A 48 -6.39 -12.99 14.43
N THR A 49 -6.18 -12.62 13.19
CA THR A 49 -6.86 -13.24 12.04
C THR A 49 -6.37 -14.66 11.83
N GLU A 50 -7.27 -15.62 11.94
CA GLU A 50 -7.03 -17.05 11.73
C GLU A 50 -7.94 -17.59 10.61
N PRO A 51 -7.46 -18.61 9.85
CA PRO A 51 -8.29 -19.30 8.87
C PRO A 51 -9.38 -20.12 9.55
N LEU A 52 -10.48 -20.43 8.85
CA LEU A 52 -11.56 -21.23 9.42
C LEU A 52 -11.17 -22.68 9.73
N GLN A 53 -10.04 -23.17 9.22
CA GLN A 53 -9.45 -24.47 9.56
C GLN A 53 -8.78 -24.47 10.95
N TYR A 54 -8.62 -23.31 11.60
CA TYR A 54 -8.04 -23.22 12.95
C TYR A 54 -8.88 -23.99 13.96
N GLN A 55 -8.24 -24.86 14.76
CA GLN A 55 -8.89 -25.66 15.81
C GLN A 55 -8.78 -24.97 17.17
N VAL A 56 -9.86 -24.97 17.92
CA VAL A 56 -9.95 -24.30 19.23
C VAL A 56 -9.78 -25.32 20.36
N PHE A 57 -8.66 -25.26 21.07
CA PHE A 57 -8.33 -26.15 22.18
C PHE A 57 -8.32 -25.48 23.58
N ALA A 58 -8.62 -24.18 23.65
CA ALA A 58 -8.65 -23.41 24.89
C ALA A 58 -9.69 -22.30 24.79
N PRO A 59 -10.20 -21.76 25.92
CA PRO A 59 -11.09 -20.61 25.92
C PRO A 59 -10.52 -19.45 25.11
N LYS A 60 -11.29 -18.93 24.19
CA LYS A 60 -10.90 -17.85 23.27
C LYS A 60 -12.07 -16.89 23.08
N GLN A 61 -11.73 -15.67 22.69
CA GLN A 61 -12.65 -14.73 22.10
C GLN A 61 -12.60 -14.92 20.58
N VAL A 62 -13.72 -15.15 19.94
CA VAL A 62 -13.86 -15.41 18.51
C VAL A 62 -14.80 -14.40 17.90
N GLU A 63 -14.43 -13.81 16.77
CA GLU A 63 -15.26 -12.96 15.94
C GLU A 63 -15.17 -13.46 14.50
N PHE A 64 -16.27 -13.96 13.96
CA PHE A 64 -16.34 -14.39 12.56
C PHE A 64 -16.35 -13.17 11.65
N LEU A 65 -15.61 -13.24 10.55
CA LEU A 65 -15.40 -12.15 9.61
C LEU A 65 -15.75 -12.59 8.20
N ASP A 66 -16.60 -11.82 7.53
CA ASP A 66 -16.93 -11.99 6.13
C ASP A 66 -16.00 -11.15 5.22
N ARG A 67 -16.23 -11.24 3.90
CA ARG A 67 -15.48 -10.52 2.87
C ARG A 67 -15.58 -8.98 2.95
N ARG A 68 -16.54 -8.42 3.69
CA ARG A 68 -16.73 -6.96 3.87
C ARG A 68 -15.79 -6.38 4.91
N SER A 69 -15.28 -7.20 5.80
CA SER A 69 -14.27 -6.78 6.77
C SER A 69 -12.89 -6.64 6.11
N ALA A 70 -12.05 -5.71 6.60
CA ALA A 70 -10.70 -5.50 6.06
C ALA A 70 -9.82 -6.77 6.08
N SER A 71 -9.97 -7.62 7.11
CA SER A 71 -9.26 -8.90 7.17
C SER A 71 -9.85 -9.93 6.21
N GLY A 72 -11.17 -9.98 6.09
CA GLY A 72 -11.86 -10.86 5.16
C GLY A 72 -11.58 -10.51 3.70
N GLU A 73 -11.57 -9.22 3.34
CA GLU A 73 -11.18 -8.76 1.99
C GLU A 73 -9.77 -9.27 1.63
N ARG A 74 -8.80 -9.14 2.54
CA ARG A 74 -7.43 -9.65 2.33
C ARG A 74 -7.38 -11.17 2.17
N VAL A 75 -8.18 -11.91 2.93
CA VAL A 75 -8.31 -13.38 2.79
C VAL A 75 -8.93 -13.72 1.43
N TYR A 76 -9.98 -13.02 1.04
CA TYR A 76 -10.67 -13.21 -0.24
C TYR A 76 -9.72 -13.02 -1.42
N ILE A 77 -9.02 -11.89 -1.46
CA ILE A 77 -8.09 -11.58 -2.55
C ILE A 77 -6.93 -12.57 -2.62
N ARG A 78 -6.31 -12.94 -1.48
CA ARG A 78 -5.25 -13.97 -1.47
C ARG A 78 -5.75 -15.32 -1.98
N SER A 79 -6.97 -15.69 -1.64
CA SER A 79 -7.58 -16.92 -2.13
C SER A 79 -7.86 -16.87 -3.65
N LEU A 80 -8.29 -15.71 -4.18
CA LEU A 80 -8.38 -15.48 -5.62
C LEU A 80 -7.02 -15.61 -6.30
N CYS A 81 -5.95 -15.09 -5.69
CA CYS A 81 -4.59 -15.21 -6.23
C CYS A 81 -4.16 -16.68 -6.33
N MET A 82 -4.43 -17.50 -5.31
CA MET A 82 -4.14 -18.93 -5.38
C MET A 82 -5.01 -19.66 -6.40
N MET A 83 -6.29 -19.30 -6.50
CA MET A 83 -7.19 -19.88 -7.52
C MET A 83 -6.73 -19.50 -8.95
N LEU A 84 -6.31 -18.25 -9.17
CA LEU A 84 -5.73 -17.81 -10.44
C LEU A 84 -4.42 -18.55 -10.74
N TYR A 85 -3.52 -18.71 -9.75
CA TYR A 85 -2.29 -19.47 -9.96
C TYR A 85 -2.58 -20.92 -10.33
N CYS A 86 -3.56 -21.56 -9.69
CA CYS A 86 -3.99 -22.90 -10.04
C CYS A 86 -4.51 -22.95 -11.49
N ALA A 87 -5.33 -21.98 -11.92
CA ALA A 87 -5.83 -21.88 -13.29
C ALA A 87 -4.70 -21.69 -14.30
N VAL A 88 -3.70 -20.86 -13.99
CA VAL A 88 -2.51 -20.68 -14.87
C VAL A 88 -1.73 -21.98 -14.99
N ARG A 89 -1.53 -22.72 -13.90
CA ARG A 89 -0.82 -24.02 -13.94
C ARG A 89 -1.56 -25.08 -14.75
N GLN A 90 -2.90 -25.03 -14.80
CA GLN A 90 -3.73 -25.95 -15.57
C GLN A 90 -3.74 -25.60 -17.07
N GLU A 91 -3.92 -24.32 -17.40
CA GLU A 91 -4.09 -23.84 -18.77
C GLU A 91 -2.78 -23.55 -19.50
N LEU A 92 -1.74 -23.15 -18.75
CA LEU A 92 -0.44 -22.68 -19.26
C LEU A 92 0.70 -23.27 -18.41
N PRO A 93 0.98 -24.58 -18.47
CA PRO A 93 1.91 -25.26 -17.54
C PRO A 93 3.36 -24.74 -17.61
N ASP A 94 3.78 -24.19 -18.76
CA ASP A 94 5.13 -23.66 -19.01
C ASP A 94 5.25 -22.14 -18.75
N VAL A 95 4.24 -21.54 -18.12
CA VAL A 95 4.18 -20.10 -17.83
C VAL A 95 4.15 -19.88 -16.33
N ARG A 96 4.85 -18.83 -15.86
CA ARG A 96 4.79 -18.35 -14.50
C ARG A 96 3.81 -17.18 -14.42
N LEU A 97 2.97 -17.18 -13.41
CA LEU A 97 2.15 -16.03 -13.05
C LEU A 97 2.96 -15.10 -12.14
N ARG A 98 2.86 -13.80 -12.36
CA ARG A 98 3.33 -12.79 -11.42
C ARG A 98 2.23 -11.79 -11.13
N ILE A 99 1.89 -11.64 -9.85
CA ILE A 99 0.92 -10.67 -9.36
C ILE A 99 1.71 -9.46 -8.85
N GLU A 100 1.59 -8.35 -9.57
CA GLU A 100 2.46 -7.20 -9.39
C GLU A 100 1.96 -6.24 -8.31
N HIS A 101 0.93 -5.49 -8.59
CA HIS A 101 0.44 -4.43 -7.70
C HIS A 101 -1.05 -4.14 -7.94
N SER A 102 -1.71 -3.51 -6.96
CA SER A 102 -3.06 -2.98 -7.15
C SER A 102 -3.02 -1.72 -7.99
N ILE A 103 -3.52 -1.80 -9.22
CA ILE A 103 -3.61 -0.72 -10.22
C ILE A 103 -4.96 -0.84 -10.93
N ALA A 104 -5.50 0.28 -11.38
CA ALA A 104 -6.70 0.36 -12.20
C ALA A 104 -7.93 -0.33 -11.57
N GLY A 105 -8.05 -0.33 -10.25
CA GLY A 105 -9.16 -0.94 -9.52
C GLY A 105 -9.04 -2.45 -9.32
N GLY A 106 -8.00 -3.09 -9.87
CA GLY A 106 -7.72 -4.52 -9.73
C GLY A 106 -6.28 -4.79 -9.30
N TYR A 107 -5.82 -6.02 -9.54
CA TYR A 107 -4.43 -6.45 -9.33
C TYR A 107 -3.82 -6.79 -10.67
N TYR A 108 -2.79 -6.03 -11.04
CA TYR A 108 -2.10 -6.23 -12.32
C TYR A 108 -1.30 -7.53 -12.28
N CYS A 109 -1.55 -8.40 -13.24
CA CYS A 109 -0.93 -9.70 -13.38
C CYS A 109 -0.16 -9.78 -14.70
N ARG A 110 1.06 -10.33 -14.64
CA ARG A 110 1.87 -10.64 -15.83
C ARG A 110 2.09 -12.14 -15.94
N LEU A 111 2.20 -12.58 -17.16
CA LEU A 111 2.69 -13.91 -17.50
C LEU A 111 4.18 -13.84 -17.84
N LEU A 112 4.96 -14.75 -17.29
CA LEU A 112 6.40 -14.83 -17.51
C LEU A 112 6.75 -16.21 -18.07
N THR A 113 7.80 -16.28 -18.89
CA THR A 113 8.42 -17.55 -19.25
C THR A 113 9.06 -18.20 -18.00
N LEU A 114 9.38 -19.47 -18.06
CA LEU A 114 10.09 -20.16 -16.97
C LEU A 114 11.46 -19.51 -16.65
N SER A 115 12.07 -18.86 -17.65
CA SER A 115 13.31 -18.08 -17.46
C SER A 115 13.11 -16.70 -16.85
N GLY A 116 11.86 -16.28 -16.58
CA GLY A 116 11.52 -15.00 -15.94
C GLY A 116 11.34 -13.82 -16.92
N ASN A 117 11.45 -14.03 -18.22
CA ASN A 117 11.16 -12.98 -19.21
C ASN A 117 9.64 -12.82 -19.38
N THR A 118 9.20 -11.63 -19.78
CA THR A 118 7.78 -11.42 -20.13
C THR A 118 7.35 -12.45 -21.19
N TYR A 119 6.26 -13.15 -20.94
CA TYR A 119 5.67 -14.06 -21.91
C TYR A 119 5.15 -13.25 -23.10
N GLY A 120 5.63 -13.58 -24.28
CA GLY A 120 5.53 -12.72 -25.46
C GLY A 120 4.15 -12.74 -26.13
N VAL A 121 3.12 -12.24 -25.47
CA VAL A 121 1.83 -11.93 -26.10
C VAL A 121 1.90 -10.50 -26.64
N SER A 122 1.98 -10.39 -27.96
CA SER A 122 2.06 -9.09 -28.65
C SER A 122 0.69 -8.61 -29.14
N ASP A 123 -0.25 -9.54 -29.35
CA ASP A 123 -1.59 -9.26 -29.83
C ASP A 123 -2.59 -9.12 -28.66
N PRO A 124 -3.30 -7.98 -28.54
CA PRO A 124 -4.38 -7.81 -27.57
C PRO A 124 -5.48 -8.88 -27.65
N ALA A 125 -5.76 -9.40 -28.85
CA ALA A 125 -6.75 -10.48 -29.05
C ALA A 125 -6.29 -11.80 -28.40
N GLU A 126 -5.01 -12.14 -28.52
CA GLU A 126 -4.43 -13.32 -27.88
C GLU A 126 -4.48 -13.19 -26.35
N MET A 127 -4.16 -12.01 -25.81
CA MET A 127 -4.28 -11.77 -24.36
C MET A 127 -5.73 -11.89 -23.88
N ALA A 128 -6.69 -11.41 -24.66
CA ALA A 128 -8.12 -11.55 -24.35
C ALA A 128 -8.57 -13.03 -24.34
N GLU A 129 -8.09 -13.84 -25.30
CA GLU A 129 -8.36 -15.27 -25.34
C GLU A 129 -7.77 -15.99 -24.11
N ILE A 130 -6.50 -15.74 -23.79
CA ILE A 130 -5.84 -16.30 -22.61
C ILE A 130 -6.61 -15.91 -21.33
N THR A 131 -6.96 -14.64 -21.20
CA THR A 131 -7.71 -14.13 -20.04
C THR A 131 -9.07 -14.82 -19.91
N GLY A 132 -9.77 -15.02 -21.02
CA GLY A 132 -11.05 -15.76 -21.08
C GLY A 132 -10.92 -17.23 -20.64
N ARG A 133 -9.88 -17.93 -21.07
CA ARG A 133 -9.59 -19.31 -20.68
C ARG A 133 -9.29 -19.40 -19.18
N LEU A 134 -8.45 -18.52 -18.66
CA LEU A 134 -8.11 -18.46 -17.23
C LEU A 134 -9.36 -18.18 -16.38
N LEU A 135 -10.21 -17.23 -16.80
CA LEU A 135 -11.48 -16.94 -16.13
C LEU A 135 -12.40 -18.17 -16.12
N GLY A 136 -12.48 -18.90 -17.22
CA GLY A 136 -13.23 -20.15 -17.32
C GLY A 136 -12.74 -21.21 -16.35
N ALA A 137 -11.42 -21.41 -16.26
CA ALA A 137 -10.80 -22.34 -15.32
C ALA A 137 -11.05 -21.94 -13.85
N MET A 138 -10.93 -20.65 -13.51
CA MET A 138 -11.25 -20.14 -12.17
C MET A 138 -12.74 -20.38 -11.81
N ARG A 139 -13.66 -20.13 -12.74
CA ARG A 139 -15.10 -20.40 -12.51
C ARG A 139 -15.37 -21.89 -12.33
N SER A 140 -14.70 -22.76 -13.07
CA SER A 140 -14.77 -24.21 -12.89
C SER A 140 -14.30 -24.63 -11.49
N LEU A 141 -13.17 -24.08 -11.00
CA LEU A 141 -12.69 -24.34 -9.64
C LEU A 141 -13.70 -23.85 -8.59
N GLN A 142 -14.29 -22.68 -8.79
CA GLN A 142 -15.30 -22.11 -7.89
C GLN A 142 -16.55 -23.01 -7.81
N GLN A 143 -17.07 -23.48 -8.94
CA GLN A 143 -18.25 -24.35 -9.00
C GLN A 143 -18.00 -25.73 -8.39
N ARG A 144 -16.77 -26.24 -8.47
CA ARG A 144 -16.35 -27.51 -7.86
C ARG A 144 -16.15 -27.41 -6.35
N ASP A 145 -16.14 -26.21 -5.78
CA ASP A 145 -15.97 -25.93 -4.35
C ASP A 145 -14.78 -26.66 -3.73
N VAL A 146 -13.60 -26.49 -4.32
CA VAL A 146 -12.38 -27.17 -3.91
C VAL A 146 -11.78 -26.54 -2.65
N ALA A 147 -11.49 -27.35 -1.63
CA ALA A 147 -10.91 -26.88 -0.37
C ALA A 147 -9.48 -26.34 -0.53
N PHE A 148 -9.17 -25.23 0.13
CA PHE A 148 -7.79 -24.76 0.35
C PHE A 148 -7.20 -25.52 1.53
N GLU A 149 -6.43 -26.59 1.26
CA GLU A 149 -5.83 -27.42 2.29
C GLU A 149 -4.62 -26.71 2.91
N ARG A 150 -4.76 -26.19 4.14
CA ARG A 150 -3.67 -25.61 4.90
C ARG A 150 -2.79 -26.72 5.49
N LYS A 151 -1.48 -26.66 5.27
CA LYS A 151 -0.50 -27.61 5.77
C LYS A 151 0.71 -26.87 6.33
N GLU A 152 1.42 -27.55 7.24
CA GLU A 152 2.68 -27.08 7.82
C GLU A 152 3.72 -28.20 7.78
N ARG A 153 4.93 -27.89 7.35
CA ARG A 153 6.05 -28.84 7.20
C ARG A 153 7.36 -28.13 7.50
N LEU A 154 8.42 -28.91 7.68
CA LEU A 154 9.78 -28.39 7.74
C LEU A 154 10.06 -27.53 6.50
N THR A 155 10.67 -26.38 6.70
CA THR A 155 10.96 -25.43 5.61
C THR A 155 11.84 -26.06 4.54
N SER A 156 12.81 -26.91 4.92
CA SER A 156 13.64 -27.66 3.97
C SER A 156 12.84 -28.55 3.01
N ASP A 157 11.77 -29.20 3.51
CA ASP A 157 10.91 -30.04 2.68
C ASP A 157 10.10 -29.20 1.69
N ILE A 158 9.64 -28.03 2.14
CA ILE A 158 8.85 -27.11 1.31
C ILE A 158 9.72 -26.45 0.24
N ILE A 159 10.95 -26.04 0.55
CA ILE A 159 11.94 -25.57 -0.41
C ILE A 159 12.12 -26.59 -1.55
N ASN A 160 12.27 -27.88 -1.21
CA ASN A 160 12.41 -28.94 -2.21
C ASN A 160 11.15 -29.08 -3.09
N LYS A 161 9.95 -28.95 -2.51
CA LYS A 161 8.68 -28.98 -3.26
C LYS A 161 8.56 -27.79 -4.22
N PHE A 162 8.87 -26.57 -3.76
CA PHE A 162 8.83 -25.37 -4.61
C PHE A 162 9.90 -25.44 -5.72
N ARG A 163 11.08 -25.98 -5.43
CA ARG A 163 12.12 -26.19 -6.47
C ARG A 163 11.65 -27.16 -7.54
N GLN A 164 11.02 -28.26 -7.15
CA GLN A 164 10.41 -29.21 -8.10
C GLN A 164 9.22 -28.63 -8.86
N GLY A 165 8.46 -27.73 -8.20
CA GLY A 165 7.31 -27.02 -8.79
C GLY A 165 7.66 -25.86 -9.71
N GLY A 166 8.96 -25.52 -9.87
CA GLY A 166 9.39 -24.40 -10.72
C GLY A 166 9.08 -23.01 -10.14
N GLN A 167 9.15 -22.85 -8.81
CA GLN A 167 8.88 -21.59 -8.07
C GLN A 167 10.19 -21.06 -7.44
N PRO A 168 11.14 -20.53 -8.24
CA PRO A 168 12.46 -20.12 -7.74
C PRO A 168 12.39 -18.94 -6.77
N ASP A 169 11.46 -18.04 -6.93
CA ASP A 169 11.18 -16.88 -6.08
C ASP A 169 10.86 -17.32 -4.63
N LYS A 170 10.04 -18.36 -4.47
CA LYS A 170 9.71 -18.93 -3.15
C LYS A 170 10.89 -19.68 -2.53
N VAL A 171 11.69 -20.33 -3.36
CA VAL A 171 12.94 -20.97 -2.90
C VAL A 171 13.90 -19.92 -2.35
N GLU A 172 14.16 -18.85 -3.14
CA GLU A 172 15.03 -17.73 -2.72
C GLU A 172 14.55 -17.08 -1.42
N LEU A 173 13.22 -16.85 -1.32
CA LEU A 173 12.63 -16.29 -0.12
C LEU A 173 12.84 -17.18 1.10
N LEU A 174 12.45 -18.45 1.03
CA LEU A 174 12.52 -19.38 2.15
C LEU A 174 13.95 -19.72 2.57
N GLU A 175 14.89 -19.74 1.63
CA GLU A 175 16.32 -19.90 1.95
C GLU A 175 16.90 -18.68 2.68
N SER A 176 16.31 -17.50 2.50
CA SER A 176 16.76 -16.24 3.11
C SER A 176 16.18 -15.96 4.50
N VAL A 177 15.10 -16.66 4.89
CA VAL A 177 14.46 -16.52 6.21
C VAL A 177 14.77 -17.73 7.09
N ASN A 178 14.99 -17.50 8.39
CA ASN A 178 15.34 -18.56 9.34
C ASN A 178 14.10 -19.14 10.03
N GLU A 179 13.12 -19.62 9.25
CA GLU A 179 11.93 -20.28 9.78
C GLU A 179 12.09 -21.80 9.70
N LEU A 180 11.90 -22.50 10.83
CA LEU A 180 12.02 -23.95 10.88
C LEU A 180 10.85 -24.65 10.19
N TYR A 181 9.64 -24.08 10.29
CA TYR A 181 8.42 -24.61 9.69
C TYR A 181 7.79 -23.57 8.77
N THR A 182 7.30 -24.04 7.63
CA THR A 182 6.58 -23.20 6.65
C THR A 182 5.14 -23.68 6.49
N THR A 183 4.20 -22.75 6.64
CA THR A 183 2.79 -22.96 6.25
C THR A 183 2.64 -22.80 4.76
N TYR A 184 1.99 -23.76 4.12
CA TYR A 184 1.63 -23.71 2.71
C TYR A 184 0.21 -24.21 2.49
N TYR A 185 -0.35 -23.90 1.33
CA TYR A 185 -1.68 -24.35 0.91
C TYR A 185 -1.57 -25.28 -0.29
N ARG A 186 -2.52 -26.20 -0.41
CA ARG A 186 -2.73 -27.02 -1.59
C ARG A 186 -4.12 -26.79 -2.13
N LEU A 187 -4.23 -26.54 -3.45
CA LEU A 187 -5.47 -26.40 -4.18
C LEU A 187 -5.38 -27.23 -5.46
N ASP A 188 -6.26 -28.24 -5.63
CA ASP A 188 -6.31 -29.11 -6.81
C ASP A 188 -4.93 -29.64 -7.28
N GLY A 189 -4.11 -30.07 -6.31
CA GLY A 189 -2.77 -30.58 -6.55
C GLY A 189 -1.64 -29.54 -6.61
N VAL A 190 -1.96 -28.27 -6.85
CA VAL A 190 -0.99 -27.16 -6.88
C VAL A 190 -0.69 -26.68 -5.45
N ILE A 191 0.57 -26.37 -5.17
CA ILE A 191 1.01 -25.87 -3.85
C ILE A 191 1.51 -24.42 -3.96
N ASP A 192 1.21 -23.63 -2.91
CA ASP A 192 1.66 -22.26 -2.79
C ASP A 192 1.75 -21.82 -1.32
N SER A 193 2.44 -20.71 -1.05
CA SER A 193 2.55 -20.13 0.29
C SER A 193 2.12 -18.66 0.31
N TYR A 194 1.44 -18.27 1.39
CA TYR A 194 0.95 -16.92 1.62
C TYR A 194 1.24 -16.48 3.05
N TYR A 195 1.50 -15.19 3.26
CA TYR A 195 1.78 -14.64 4.60
C TYR A 195 0.52 -14.38 5.44
N GLY A 196 -0.63 -14.96 5.06
CA GLY A 196 -1.89 -14.86 5.77
C GLY A 196 -2.84 -16.00 5.47
N ALA A 197 -4.01 -15.96 6.08
CA ALA A 197 -5.06 -16.95 5.89
C ALA A 197 -5.64 -16.92 4.46
N LEU A 198 -6.09 -18.09 3.98
CA LEU A 198 -6.97 -18.25 2.81
C LEU A 198 -8.37 -18.65 3.25
N ALA A 199 -9.33 -18.51 2.35
CA ALA A 199 -10.70 -18.98 2.48
C ALA A 199 -10.76 -20.50 2.76
N PRO A 200 -11.88 -21.03 3.25
CA PRO A 200 -12.02 -22.48 3.42
C PRO A 200 -12.04 -23.24 2.10
N SER A 201 -12.70 -22.72 1.08
CA SER A 201 -12.82 -23.35 -0.23
C SER A 201 -13.04 -22.34 -1.35
N THR A 202 -12.91 -22.77 -2.60
CA THR A 202 -13.13 -21.92 -3.79
C THR A 202 -14.61 -21.54 -3.97
N GLY A 203 -15.54 -22.30 -3.42
CA GLY A 203 -16.98 -21.98 -3.44
C GLY A 203 -17.32 -20.65 -2.75
N CYS A 204 -16.49 -20.22 -1.77
CA CYS A 204 -16.63 -18.92 -1.11
C CYS A 204 -16.26 -17.72 -2.00
N LEU A 205 -15.64 -17.97 -3.17
CA LEU A 205 -15.11 -16.95 -4.07
C LEU A 205 -16.03 -16.75 -5.28
N ASP A 206 -17.19 -16.19 -5.06
CA ASP A 206 -18.27 -16.07 -6.05
C ASP A 206 -18.18 -14.80 -6.92
N THR A 207 -17.44 -13.79 -6.47
CA THR A 207 -17.40 -12.44 -7.04
C THR A 207 -16.00 -12.07 -7.47
N PHE A 208 -15.68 -12.25 -8.74
CA PHE A 208 -14.40 -11.89 -9.35
C PHE A 208 -14.52 -11.76 -10.87
N ASN A 209 -13.53 -11.12 -11.48
CA ASN A 209 -13.38 -11.08 -12.94
C ASN A 209 -11.91 -11.03 -13.33
N LEU A 210 -11.60 -11.34 -14.60
CA LEU A 210 -10.32 -11.07 -15.24
C LEU A 210 -10.53 -10.17 -16.45
N ILE A 211 -9.73 -9.12 -16.58
CA ILE A 211 -9.84 -8.14 -17.67
C ILE A 211 -8.48 -8.00 -18.34
N PRO A 212 -8.35 -8.15 -19.68
CA PRO A 212 -7.11 -7.86 -20.38
C PRO A 212 -6.67 -6.41 -20.11
N TYR A 213 -5.41 -6.21 -19.77
CA TYR A 213 -4.89 -4.88 -19.46
C TYR A 213 -3.43 -4.75 -19.86
N LYS A 214 -3.12 -3.83 -20.77
CA LYS A 214 -1.75 -3.58 -21.25
C LYS A 214 -1.07 -4.87 -21.76
N LYS A 215 0.09 -5.23 -21.15
CA LYS A 215 0.84 -6.46 -21.48
C LYS A 215 0.51 -7.65 -20.58
N GLY A 216 -0.63 -7.62 -19.93
CA GLY A 216 -1.10 -8.62 -18.98
C GLY A 216 -2.61 -8.51 -18.79
N PHE A 217 -3.07 -8.71 -17.58
CA PHE A 217 -4.49 -8.63 -17.23
C PHE A 217 -4.66 -8.17 -15.78
N LEU A 218 -5.87 -7.75 -15.42
CA LEU A 218 -6.27 -7.39 -14.06
C LEU A 218 -7.07 -8.54 -13.44
N LEU A 219 -6.68 -8.95 -12.24
CA LEU A 219 -7.54 -9.73 -11.35
C LEU A 219 -8.43 -8.75 -10.59
N MET A 220 -9.72 -8.75 -10.90
CA MET A 220 -10.72 -7.92 -10.24
C MET A 220 -11.33 -8.70 -9.08
N GLY A 221 -11.19 -8.19 -7.87
CA GLY A 221 -11.85 -8.72 -6.68
C GLY A 221 -13.23 -8.09 -6.47
N ILE A 222 -13.72 -8.11 -5.24
CA ILE A 222 -14.99 -7.50 -4.86
C ILE A 222 -14.92 -5.98 -4.94
N ASP A 223 -16.03 -5.34 -5.32
CA ASP A 223 -16.19 -3.90 -5.19
C ASP A 223 -16.42 -3.53 -3.72
N LYS A 224 -15.71 -2.51 -3.23
CA LYS A 224 -15.77 -2.10 -1.81
C LYS A 224 -17.13 -1.52 -1.40
N HIS A 225 -17.82 -0.89 -2.35
CA HIS A 225 -19.12 -0.26 -2.11
C HIS A 225 -20.28 -1.22 -2.39
N ASN A 226 -20.06 -2.19 -3.29
CA ASN A 226 -21.02 -3.25 -3.61
C ASN A 226 -20.33 -4.63 -3.65
N PRO A 227 -20.10 -5.28 -2.51
CA PRO A 227 -19.37 -6.55 -2.42
C PRO A 227 -19.96 -7.73 -3.19
N ASP A 228 -21.16 -7.59 -3.72
CA ASP A 228 -21.82 -8.62 -4.55
C ASP A 228 -21.50 -8.46 -6.06
N MET A 229 -20.68 -7.45 -6.40
CA MET A 229 -20.22 -7.20 -7.76
C MET A 229 -18.69 -7.17 -7.80
N PRO A 230 -18.06 -7.60 -8.90
CA PRO A 230 -16.63 -7.40 -9.06
C PRO A 230 -16.32 -5.90 -9.22
N ALA A 231 -15.17 -5.47 -8.69
CA ALA A 231 -14.66 -4.13 -8.89
C ALA A 231 -14.57 -3.80 -10.39
N GLN A 232 -14.70 -2.51 -10.72
CA GLN A 232 -14.61 -2.03 -12.10
C GLN A 232 -13.24 -1.43 -12.37
N GLU A 233 -12.82 -1.47 -13.62
CA GLU A 233 -11.59 -0.82 -14.06
C GLU A 233 -11.70 0.70 -13.89
N VAL A 234 -10.62 1.28 -13.35
CA VAL A 234 -10.46 2.72 -13.16
C VAL A 234 -9.26 3.18 -13.98
N THR A 235 -9.39 4.31 -14.68
CA THR A 235 -8.27 4.88 -15.44
C THR A 235 -7.14 5.31 -14.51
N GLN A 236 -5.96 4.70 -14.66
CA GLN A 236 -4.74 4.99 -13.90
C GLN A 236 -3.50 4.86 -14.79
N GLU A 237 -3.51 5.52 -15.95
CA GLU A 237 -2.43 5.42 -16.95
C GLU A 237 -1.10 5.93 -16.41
N LYS A 238 -1.06 7.11 -15.80
CA LYS A 238 0.16 7.71 -15.27
C LYS A 238 0.77 6.91 -14.11
N MET A 239 -0.10 6.32 -13.30
CA MET A 239 0.33 5.41 -12.24
C MET A 239 0.93 4.13 -12.81
N TYR A 240 0.32 3.56 -13.84
CA TYR A 240 0.83 2.39 -14.52
C TYR A 240 2.21 2.66 -15.16
N GLU A 241 2.35 3.76 -15.89
CA GLU A 241 3.62 4.15 -16.51
C GLU A 241 4.74 4.32 -15.47
N ALA A 242 4.44 5.05 -14.39
CA ALA A 242 5.38 5.21 -13.28
C ALA A 242 5.76 3.86 -12.65
N TYR A 243 4.80 2.95 -12.47
CA TYR A 243 5.03 1.63 -11.91
C TYR A 243 5.95 0.78 -12.80
N VAL A 244 5.65 0.69 -14.10
CA VAL A 244 6.42 -0.11 -15.06
C VAL A 244 7.87 0.37 -15.19
N ASP A 245 8.08 1.67 -15.14
CA ASP A 245 9.43 2.27 -15.17
C ASP A 245 10.32 1.76 -14.02
N TYR A 246 9.76 1.68 -12.82
CA TYR A 246 10.47 1.15 -11.65
C TYR A 246 10.58 -0.38 -11.66
N LEU A 247 9.59 -1.09 -12.19
CA LEU A 247 9.70 -2.53 -12.41
C LEU A 247 10.89 -2.87 -13.31
N HIS A 248 10.99 -2.17 -14.43
CA HIS A 248 12.11 -2.37 -15.37
C HIS A 248 13.46 -2.08 -14.71
N PHE A 249 13.54 -1.02 -13.92
CA PHE A 249 14.74 -0.75 -13.13
C PHE A 249 15.09 -1.90 -12.20
N ASN A 250 14.12 -2.41 -11.43
CA ASN A 250 14.33 -3.54 -10.51
C ASN A 250 14.79 -4.82 -11.24
N GLU A 251 14.23 -5.08 -12.42
CA GLU A 251 14.63 -6.20 -13.27
C GLU A 251 16.08 -6.07 -13.74
N VAL A 252 16.50 -4.87 -14.17
CA VAL A 252 17.88 -4.60 -14.63
C VAL A 252 18.89 -4.77 -13.50
N ILE A 253 18.59 -4.31 -12.28
CA ILE A 253 19.49 -4.48 -11.13
C ILE A 253 19.41 -5.87 -10.48
N GLY A 254 18.46 -6.73 -10.94
CA GLY A 254 18.28 -8.10 -10.48
C GLY A 254 17.67 -8.22 -9.09
N ILE A 255 16.84 -7.24 -8.66
CA ILE A 255 16.14 -7.27 -7.36
C ILE A 255 14.68 -6.92 -7.56
N SER A 256 13.87 -7.94 -7.72
CA SER A 256 12.43 -7.83 -7.94
C SER A 256 11.60 -8.39 -6.78
N ASN A 257 12.21 -9.18 -5.89
CA ASN A 257 11.53 -9.78 -4.74
C ASN A 257 12.40 -9.73 -3.47
N VAL A 258 11.76 -10.03 -2.33
CA VAL A 258 12.42 -9.96 -1.01
C VAL A 258 13.53 -10.98 -0.87
N GLY A 259 13.41 -12.18 -1.47
CA GLY A 259 14.48 -13.18 -1.46
C GLY A 259 15.78 -12.65 -2.09
N GLN A 260 15.67 -11.98 -3.24
CA GLN A 260 16.80 -11.35 -3.91
C GLN A 260 17.39 -10.17 -3.13
N LEU A 261 16.53 -9.35 -2.50
CA LEU A 261 16.99 -8.27 -1.61
C LEU A 261 17.76 -8.83 -0.42
N ASN A 262 17.23 -9.86 0.25
CA ASN A 262 17.87 -10.50 1.38
C ASN A 262 19.23 -11.10 1.01
N LYS A 263 19.32 -11.74 -0.15
CA LYS A 263 20.58 -12.26 -0.69
C LYS A 263 21.62 -11.16 -0.94
N ALA A 264 21.17 -9.99 -1.45
CA ALA A 264 22.06 -8.84 -1.62
C ALA A 264 22.58 -8.30 -0.27
N VAL A 265 21.74 -8.34 0.79
CA VAL A 265 22.15 -8.02 2.17
C VAL A 265 23.22 -9.01 2.65
N GLU A 266 23.02 -10.31 2.46
CA GLU A 266 23.99 -11.35 2.82
C GLU A 266 25.34 -11.20 2.11
N LEU A 267 25.30 -10.76 0.87
CA LEU A 267 26.48 -10.50 0.05
C LEU A 267 27.12 -9.11 0.30
N SER A 268 26.64 -8.37 1.33
CA SER A 268 27.12 -7.02 1.70
C SER A 268 27.01 -5.98 0.57
N ARG A 269 26.00 -6.10 -0.31
CA ARG A 269 25.75 -5.18 -1.43
C ARG A 269 24.79 -4.04 -1.07
N THR A 270 24.48 -3.83 0.20
CA THR A 270 23.50 -2.84 0.67
C THR A 270 23.88 -1.42 0.30
N SER A 271 25.14 -1.03 0.49
CA SER A 271 25.61 0.32 0.12
C SER A 271 25.47 0.59 -1.38
N GLU A 272 25.79 -0.38 -2.23
CA GLU A 272 25.59 -0.29 -3.68
C GLU A 272 24.11 -0.05 -4.01
N LEU A 273 23.21 -0.83 -3.42
CA LEU A 273 21.77 -0.72 -3.66
C LEU A 273 21.20 0.62 -3.20
N ILE A 274 21.62 1.11 -2.03
CA ILE A 274 21.21 2.41 -1.50
C ILE A 274 21.63 3.50 -2.49
N ASN A 275 22.91 3.51 -2.90
CA ASN A 275 23.43 4.52 -3.82
C ASN A 275 22.72 4.51 -5.18
N VAL A 276 22.46 3.33 -5.74
CA VAL A 276 21.78 3.22 -7.04
C VAL A 276 20.31 3.66 -6.95
N ALA A 277 19.60 3.31 -5.88
CA ALA A 277 18.21 3.72 -5.68
C ALA A 277 18.10 5.24 -5.44
N GLU A 278 19.00 5.82 -4.66
CA GLU A 278 19.05 7.28 -4.44
C GLU A 278 19.40 8.04 -5.72
N ALA A 279 20.36 7.54 -6.51
CA ALA A 279 20.70 8.12 -7.80
C ALA A 279 19.52 8.08 -8.80
N LEU A 280 18.69 7.02 -8.76
CA LEU A 280 17.45 6.98 -9.54
C LEU A 280 16.47 8.07 -9.11
N HIS A 281 16.28 8.26 -7.80
CA HIS A 281 15.43 9.33 -7.28
C HIS A 281 15.94 10.71 -7.71
N ASP A 282 17.25 10.97 -7.59
CA ASP A 282 17.88 12.22 -8.05
C ASP A 282 17.61 12.46 -9.53
N LYS A 283 17.85 11.45 -10.37
CA LYS A 283 17.62 11.54 -11.82
C LYS A 283 16.15 11.86 -12.15
N LYS A 284 15.20 11.24 -11.45
CA LYS A 284 13.76 11.46 -11.70
C LYS A 284 13.32 12.85 -11.23
N ILE A 285 13.77 13.31 -10.06
CA ILE A 285 13.43 14.65 -9.55
C ILE A 285 14.07 15.74 -10.42
N ALA A 286 15.32 15.54 -10.88
CA ALA A 286 15.99 16.45 -11.80
C ALA A 286 15.22 16.59 -13.12
N ALA A 287 14.75 15.48 -13.71
CA ALA A 287 13.95 15.51 -14.92
C ALA A 287 12.62 16.28 -14.75
N ILE A 288 11.97 16.16 -13.58
CA ILE A 288 10.78 16.95 -13.25
C ILE A 288 11.14 18.44 -13.14
N ALA A 289 12.25 18.78 -12.50
CA ALA A 289 12.72 20.15 -12.38
C ALA A 289 13.05 20.79 -13.74
N ASP A 290 13.66 20.04 -14.65
CA ASP A 290 13.98 20.48 -16.01
C ASP A 290 12.70 20.78 -16.81
N GLU A 291 11.68 19.94 -16.72
CA GLU A 291 10.41 20.15 -17.40
C GLU A 291 9.66 21.37 -16.82
N ILE A 292 9.65 21.54 -15.50
CA ILE A 292 9.10 22.72 -14.84
C ILE A 292 9.81 23.98 -15.32
N THR A 293 11.13 23.97 -15.36
CA THR A 293 11.96 25.12 -15.81
C THR A 293 11.68 25.47 -17.26
N ARG A 294 11.57 24.44 -18.12
CA ARG A 294 11.19 24.63 -19.53
C ARG A 294 9.84 25.32 -19.67
N ARG A 295 8.81 24.87 -18.91
CA ARG A 295 7.48 25.51 -18.92
C ARG A 295 7.51 26.92 -18.34
N TYR A 296 8.32 27.17 -17.29
CA TYR A 296 8.50 28.49 -16.70
C TYR A 296 8.99 29.50 -17.74
N HIS A 297 10.06 29.18 -18.46
CA HIS A 297 10.66 30.07 -19.46
C HIS A 297 9.76 30.25 -20.70
N ASN A 298 8.88 29.32 -20.99
CA ASN A 298 7.88 29.44 -22.06
C ASN A 298 6.62 30.24 -21.64
N GLY A 299 6.68 30.97 -20.52
CA GLY A 299 5.56 31.78 -20.02
C GLY A 299 4.45 30.99 -19.34
N GLY A 300 4.71 29.73 -19.00
CA GLY A 300 3.77 28.81 -18.33
C GLY A 300 3.95 28.75 -16.81
N ALA A 301 4.36 27.61 -16.30
CA ALA A 301 4.36 27.27 -14.88
C ALA A 301 4.97 28.35 -13.96
N ARG A 302 4.18 28.84 -13.02
CA ARG A 302 4.60 29.74 -11.92
C ARG A 302 4.38 29.09 -10.57
N ILE A 303 3.51 28.07 -10.53
CA ILE A 303 3.11 27.32 -9.35
C ILE A 303 3.32 25.85 -9.63
N VAL A 304 3.97 25.17 -8.72
CA VAL A 304 4.12 23.70 -8.69
C VAL A 304 3.29 23.17 -7.52
N LEU A 305 2.29 22.35 -7.82
CA LEU A 305 1.41 21.71 -6.84
C LEU A 305 1.91 20.27 -6.60
N ILE A 306 2.42 20.00 -5.41
CA ILE A 306 2.96 18.69 -5.03
C ILE A 306 1.96 18.01 -4.10
N ALA A 307 1.29 16.97 -4.59
CA ALA A 307 0.30 16.23 -3.84
C ALA A 307 0.63 14.74 -3.75
N GLY A 308 -0.08 14.07 -2.87
CA GLY A 308 0.02 12.64 -2.64
C GLY A 308 -0.53 12.27 -1.27
N PRO A 309 -0.79 11.00 -1.02
CA PRO A 309 -1.40 10.54 0.22
C PRO A 309 -0.46 10.72 1.43
N SER A 310 -1.00 10.55 2.63
CA SER A 310 -0.22 10.66 3.87
C SER A 310 0.99 9.71 3.86
N SER A 311 2.13 10.19 4.36
CA SER A 311 3.42 9.47 4.41
C SER A 311 3.95 9.01 3.04
N SER A 312 3.56 9.68 1.95
CA SER A 312 4.13 9.45 0.62
C SER A 312 5.50 10.12 0.41
N GLY A 313 5.97 10.97 1.34
CA GLY A 313 7.25 11.68 1.22
C GLY A 313 7.16 12.99 0.43
N LYS A 314 5.98 13.63 0.39
CA LYS A 314 5.77 14.92 -0.29
C LYS A 314 6.74 15.99 0.16
N THR A 315 6.90 16.17 1.46
CA THR A 315 7.71 17.26 2.04
C THR A 315 9.17 17.15 1.62
N THR A 316 9.78 15.97 1.73
CA THR A 316 11.15 15.75 1.27
C THR A 316 11.27 15.88 -0.25
N THR A 317 10.31 15.36 -1.01
CA THR A 317 10.29 15.51 -2.47
C THR A 317 10.24 16.99 -2.86
N THR A 318 9.42 17.80 -2.19
CA THR A 318 9.30 19.24 -2.43
C THR A 318 10.64 19.95 -2.16
N LYS A 319 11.31 19.61 -1.06
CA LYS A 319 12.61 20.19 -0.70
C LYS A 319 13.70 19.79 -1.71
N ARG A 320 13.77 18.53 -2.11
CA ARG A 320 14.71 18.06 -3.15
C ARG A 320 14.42 18.74 -4.49
N LEU A 321 13.15 18.80 -4.91
CA LEU A 321 12.75 19.49 -6.14
C LEU A 321 13.16 20.96 -6.11
N GLY A 322 12.99 21.63 -4.96
CA GLY A 322 13.44 23.01 -4.76
C GLY A 322 14.95 23.18 -5.00
N ILE A 323 15.78 22.23 -4.55
CA ILE A 323 17.24 22.26 -4.81
C ILE A 323 17.51 22.17 -6.32
N TYR A 324 16.87 21.23 -7.04
CA TYR A 324 17.09 21.10 -8.49
C TYR A 324 16.57 22.33 -9.27
N LEU A 325 15.49 22.96 -8.84
CA LEU A 325 15.02 24.21 -9.43
C LEU A 325 16.02 25.36 -9.19
N MET A 326 16.70 25.39 -8.03
CA MET A 326 17.78 26.36 -7.78
C MET A 326 18.99 26.10 -8.69
N THR A 327 19.34 24.85 -8.98
CA THR A 327 20.41 24.56 -9.96
C THR A 327 20.03 24.99 -11.38
N ASN A 328 18.72 25.07 -11.66
CA ASN A 328 18.16 25.60 -12.91
C ASN A 328 17.93 27.14 -12.85
N LEU A 329 18.53 27.84 -11.89
CA LEU A 329 18.48 29.28 -11.68
C LEU A 329 17.11 29.87 -11.35
N LEU A 330 16.18 29.06 -10.87
CA LEU A 330 14.91 29.50 -10.32
C LEU A 330 15.01 29.71 -8.79
N LYS A 331 14.14 30.55 -8.23
CA LYS A 331 14.05 30.83 -6.78
C LYS A 331 12.77 30.17 -6.21
N PRO A 332 12.81 28.94 -5.73
CA PRO A 332 11.63 28.29 -5.19
C PRO A 332 11.18 28.94 -3.87
N LYS A 333 9.89 29.22 -3.76
CA LYS A 333 9.20 29.69 -2.54
C LYS A 333 8.24 28.60 -2.11
N MET A 334 8.44 28.03 -0.90
CA MET A 334 7.70 26.88 -0.43
C MET A 334 6.50 27.31 0.42
N ILE A 335 5.34 26.75 0.15
CA ILE A 335 4.07 26.95 0.91
C ILE A 335 3.53 25.58 1.26
N SER A 336 3.27 25.33 2.56
CA SER A 336 2.54 24.14 3.00
C SER A 336 1.06 24.43 3.13
N LEU A 337 0.21 23.60 2.53
CA LEU A 337 -1.25 23.70 2.70
C LEU A 337 -1.69 23.51 4.14
N ASP A 338 -0.93 22.76 4.93
CA ASP A 338 -1.22 22.56 6.35
C ASP A 338 -1.26 23.87 7.16
N ASN A 339 -0.61 24.92 6.68
CA ASN A 339 -0.67 26.26 7.28
C ASN A 339 -2.00 26.97 7.05
N TYR A 340 -2.82 26.50 6.13
CA TYR A 340 -4.13 27.07 5.80
C TYR A 340 -5.31 26.30 6.38
N PHE A 341 -5.08 25.36 7.32
CA PHE A 341 -6.17 24.71 8.04
C PHE A 341 -7.07 25.76 8.72
N VAL A 342 -8.38 25.52 8.69
CA VAL A 342 -9.33 26.25 9.54
C VAL A 342 -9.07 25.94 11.02
N ASN A 343 -9.57 26.75 11.94
CA ASN A 343 -9.47 26.42 13.36
C ASN A 343 -10.14 25.06 13.63
N ARG A 344 -9.62 24.31 14.60
CA ARG A 344 -10.05 22.93 14.87
C ARG A 344 -11.56 22.79 15.10
N ASP A 345 -12.17 23.75 15.77
CA ASP A 345 -13.62 23.80 16.03
C ASP A 345 -14.46 24.00 14.75
N CYS A 346 -13.85 24.54 13.69
CA CYS A 346 -14.47 24.73 12.35
C CYS A 346 -14.18 23.56 11.39
N THR A 347 -13.34 22.58 11.78
CA THR A 347 -13.01 21.43 10.91
C THR A 347 -14.28 20.60 10.65
N PRO A 348 -14.56 20.23 9.38
CA PRO A 348 -15.66 19.32 9.06
C PRO A 348 -15.60 18.02 9.84
N ARG A 349 -16.73 17.35 10.01
CA ARG A 349 -16.80 16.03 10.62
C ARG A 349 -17.07 14.96 9.58
N ASP A 350 -16.48 13.79 9.78
CA ASP A 350 -16.74 12.61 8.96
C ASP A 350 -18.06 11.92 9.36
N GLU A 351 -18.42 10.84 8.67
CA GLU A 351 -19.64 10.07 8.89
C GLU A 351 -19.71 9.43 10.30
N THR A 352 -18.56 9.29 10.97
CA THR A 352 -18.48 8.77 12.35
C THR A 352 -18.61 9.86 13.40
N GLY A 353 -18.62 11.14 12.98
CA GLY A 353 -18.68 12.30 13.85
C GLY A 353 -17.31 12.80 14.31
N ASP A 354 -16.21 12.19 13.87
CA ASP A 354 -14.84 12.62 14.11
C ASP A 354 -14.44 13.77 13.17
N TYR A 355 -13.40 14.54 13.54
CA TYR A 355 -12.88 15.58 12.66
C TYR A 355 -12.27 15.00 11.38
N ASP A 356 -12.77 15.43 10.22
CA ASP A 356 -12.27 15.06 8.90
C ASP A 356 -11.15 16.00 8.46
N TYR A 357 -9.94 15.74 8.93
CA TYR A 357 -8.74 16.50 8.53
C TYR A 357 -8.30 16.23 7.09
N GLU A 358 -8.82 15.18 6.46
CA GLU A 358 -8.52 14.86 5.06
C GLU A 358 -9.48 15.58 4.09
N SER A 359 -10.52 16.24 4.59
CA SER A 359 -11.46 17.02 3.76
C SER A 359 -10.78 18.24 3.15
N LEU A 360 -11.09 18.57 1.89
CA LEU A 360 -10.67 19.81 1.26
C LEU A 360 -11.13 21.04 2.06
N TYR A 361 -12.32 20.97 2.65
CA TYR A 361 -12.92 22.06 3.44
C TYR A 361 -12.38 22.15 4.88
N SER A 362 -11.40 21.33 5.23
CA SER A 362 -10.56 21.58 6.38
C SER A 362 -9.56 22.72 6.15
N LEU A 363 -9.41 23.16 4.89
CA LEU A 363 -8.60 24.31 4.49
C LEU A 363 -9.48 25.57 4.31
N ASP A 364 -8.91 26.73 4.65
CA ASP A 364 -9.45 28.04 4.32
C ASP A 364 -9.09 28.40 2.88
N LEU A 365 -9.92 27.93 1.94
CA LEU A 365 -9.70 28.09 0.51
C LEU A 365 -9.70 29.56 0.08
N ASP A 366 -10.53 30.40 0.71
CA ASP A 366 -10.64 31.82 0.40
C ASP A 366 -9.36 32.56 0.76
N SER A 367 -8.85 32.35 1.97
CA SER A 367 -7.57 32.93 2.41
C SER A 367 -6.41 32.44 1.54
N PHE A 368 -6.38 31.14 1.24
CA PHE A 368 -5.33 30.56 0.41
C PHE A 368 -5.32 31.16 -1.00
N ASN A 369 -6.48 31.22 -1.69
CA ASN A 369 -6.56 31.76 -3.05
C ASN A 369 -6.30 33.26 -3.10
N ARG A 370 -6.75 34.04 -2.09
CA ARG A 370 -6.44 35.46 -1.97
C ARG A 370 -4.93 35.70 -1.85
N ASP A 371 -4.27 34.98 -0.94
CA ASP A 371 -2.83 35.12 -0.67
C ASP A 371 -2.01 34.68 -1.89
N LEU A 372 -2.40 33.57 -2.54
CA LEU A 372 -1.76 33.10 -3.76
C LEU A 372 -1.90 34.08 -4.93
N THR A 373 -3.08 34.69 -5.11
CA THR A 373 -3.31 35.70 -6.14
C THR A 373 -2.49 36.94 -5.90
N ALA A 374 -2.43 37.43 -4.66
CA ALA A 374 -1.61 38.59 -4.29
C ALA A 374 -0.11 38.34 -4.54
N LEU A 375 0.40 37.17 -4.19
CA LEU A 375 1.78 36.78 -4.49
C LEU A 375 2.06 36.81 -6.00
N LEU A 376 1.16 36.28 -6.83
CA LEU A 376 1.32 36.26 -8.29
C LEU A 376 1.28 37.66 -8.91
N HIS A 377 0.62 38.62 -8.26
CA HIS A 377 0.66 40.04 -8.64
C HIS A 377 1.93 40.76 -8.16
N GLY A 378 2.78 40.13 -7.34
CA GLY A 378 4.01 40.72 -6.80
C GLY A 378 3.82 41.44 -5.49
N ASP A 379 2.68 41.32 -4.84
CA ASP A 379 2.41 41.88 -3.53
C ASP A 379 3.18 41.11 -2.44
N GLU A 380 3.44 41.78 -1.33
CA GLU A 380 3.96 41.15 -0.13
C GLU A 380 2.80 40.60 0.73
N VAL A 381 2.86 39.32 1.08
CA VAL A 381 1.80 38.62 1.82
C VAL A 381 2.34 38.13 3.16
N MET A 382 1.60 38.38 4.24
CA MET A 382 1.90 37.83 5.55
C MET A 382 1.46 36.36 5.60
N MET A 383 2.40 35.44 5.78
CA MET A 383 2.16 34.00 5.71
C MET A 383 1.59 33.45 7.02
N PRO A 384 0.53 32.63 6.95
CA PRO A 384 0.01 31.96 8.13
C PRO A 384 0.92 30.80 8.56
N THR A 385 0.82 30.43 9.84
CA THR A 385 1.36 29.20 10.41
C THR A 385 0.26 28.51 11.21
N TYR A 386 0.04 27.21 11.00
CA TYR A 386 -0.93 26.47 11.79
C TYR A 386 -0.25 25.85 13.03
N ASN A 387 -0.75 26.16 14.20
CA ASN A 387 -0.31 25.56 15.45
C ASN A 387 -1.18 24.33 15.75
N PHE A 388 -0.62 23.13 15.58
CA PHE A 388 -1.34 21.86 15.77
C PHE A 388 -1.72 21.60 17.23
N GLU A 389 -0.96 22.10 18.20
CA GLU A 389 -1.27 21.95 19.63
C GLU A 389 -2.50 22.77 19.99
N LEU A 390 -2.50 24.05 19.63
CA LEU A 390 -3.61 24.96 19.85
C LEU A 390 -4.79 24.71 18.91
N GLY A 391 -4.58 24.03 17.78
CA GLY A 391 -5.58 23.84 16.74
C GLY A 391 -6.03 25.15 16.09
N LYS A 392 -5.13 26.11 15.90
CA LYS A 392 -5.43 27.44 15.38
C LYS A 392 -4.35 27.93 14.43
N ARG A 393 -4.79 28.72 13.46
CA ARG A 393 -3.91 29.47 12.57
C ARG A 393 -3.43 30.73 13.28
N ILE A 394 -2.13 31.00 13.18
CA ILE A 394 -1.46 32.16 13.78
C ILE A 394 -0.57 32.86 12.75
N TYR A 395 -0.33 34.14 12.93
CA TYR A 395 0.59 34.94 12.13
C TYR A 395 1.77 35.37 12.98
N LYS A 396 2.98 34.95 12.60
CA LYS A 396 4.24 35.23 13.33
C LYS A 396 4.97 36.45 12.80
N GLY A 397 4.45 37.08 11.74
CA GLY A 397 5.09 38.21 11.07
C GLY A 397 5.95 37.81 9.88
N ASP A 398 5.99 36.53 9.53
CA ASP A 398 6.70 36.06 8.33
C ASP A 398 5.99 36.57 7.09
N THR A 399 6.71 37.26 6.18
CA THR A 399 6.19 37.75 4.90
C THR A 399 6.84 37.03 3.73
N LEU A 400 6.10 36.90 2.64
CA LEU A 400 6.57 36.36 1.37
C LEU A 400 6.25 37.31 0.25
N ARG A 401 7.23 37.56 -0.62
CA ARG A 401 7.10 38.30 -1.88
C ARG A 401 7.82 37.56 -2.98
N LEU A 402 7.25 37.52 -4.17
CA LEU A 402 7.91 36.95 -5.34
C LEU A 402 8.89 37.96 -5.95
N GLU A 403 10.09 37.50 -6.23
CA GLU A 403 11.12 38.21 -6.96
C GLU A 403 11.21 37.70 -8.41
N GLU A 404 12.08 38.29 -9.18
CA GLU A 404 12.43 37.77 -10.50
C GLU A 404 12.96 36.32 -10.38
N ASN A 405 12.55 35.47 -11.31
CA ASN A 405 12.84 34.02 -11.32
C ASN A 405 12.25 33.23 -10.13
N SER A 406 11.30 33.80 -9.38
CA SER A 406 10.60 33.04 -8.34
C SER A 406 9.59 32.07 -8.93
N ILE A 407 9.49 30.89 -8.30
CA ILE A 407 8.47 29.87 -8.54
C ILE A 407 7.91 29.39 -7.21
N ILE A 408 6.60 29.22 -7.10
CA ILE A 408 5.94 28.79 -5.87
C ILE A 408 5.84 27.26 -5.87
N LEU A 409 6.31 26.60 -4.81
CA LEU A 409 6.10 25.19 -4.55
C LEU A 409 5.07 25.03 -3.44
N ILE A 410 3.92 24.46 -3.76
CA ILE A 410 2.82 24.23 -2.81
C ILE A 410 2.74 22.74 -2.54
N GLU A 411 2.93 22.32 -1.30
CA GLU A 411 2.81 20.92 -0.90
C GLU A 411 1.59 20.70 -0.03
N GLY A 412 0.88 19.60 -0.27
CA GLY A 412 -0.26 19.15 0.55
C GLY A 412 -1.09 18.09 -0.16
N ILE A 413 -1.99 17.46 0.59
CA ILE A 413 -2.76 16.32 0.07
C ILE A 413 -3.72 16.72 -1.06
N HIS A 414 -4.17 17.97 -1.11
CA HIS A 414 -5.16 18.48 -2.06
C HIS A 414 -4.59 19.15 -3.31
N GLY A 415 -3.27 19.17 -3.50
CA GLY A 415 -2.64 19.91 -4.60
C GLY A 415 -3.11 19.53 -6.01
N LEU A 416 -3.71 18.35 -6.20
CA LEU A 416 -4.26 17.92 -7.51
C LEU A 416 -5.77 18.15 -7.65
N ASN A 417 -6.45 18.57 -6.58
CA ASN A 417 -7.87 18.90 -6.65
C ASN A 417 -8.06 20.25 -7.37
N PRO A 418 -8.80 20.31 -8.50
CA PRO A 418 -8.99 21.55 -9.26
C PRO A 418 -9.61 22.68 -8.43
N GLU A 419 -10.46 22.35 -7.46
CA GLU A 419 -11.16 23.31 -6.61
C GLU A 419 -10.19 24.09 -5.71
N LEU A 420 -9.06 23.51 -5.30
CA LEU A 420 -8.06 24.18 -4.46
C LEU A 420 -7.56 25.50 -5.07
N THR A 421 -7.35 25.53 -6.39
CA THR A 421 -6.76 26.67 -7.10
C THR A 421 -7.63 27.10 -8.27
N ALA A 422 -8.96 27.08 -8.10
CA ALA A 422 -9.91 27.39 -9.17
C ALA A 422 -9.76 28.81 -9.75
N ALA A 423 -9.28 29.76 -8.95
CA ALA A 423 -9.06 31.15 -9.38
C ALA A 423 -7.77 31.35 -10.21
N ILE A 424 -6.90 30.37 -10.33
CA ILE A 424 -5.60 30.48 -10.99
C ILE A 424 -5.65 29.84 -12.38
N ASP A 425 -5.06 30.52 -13.38
CA ASP A 425 -4.96 30.00 -14.76
C ASP A 425 -4.24 28.65 -14.79
N GLU A 426 -4.81 27.68 -15.48
CA GLU A 426 -4.27 26.32 -15.62
C GLU A 426 -2.85 26.31 -16.24
N ARG A 427 -2.57 27.24 -17.16
CA ARG A 427 -1.24 27.36 -17.80
C ARG A 427 -0.12 27.70 -16.81
N MET A 428 -0.48 28.34 -15.68
CA MET A 428 0.48 28.72 -14.63
C MET A 428 0.80 27.57 -13.67
N LYS A 429 0.14 26.44 -13.79
CA LYS A 429 0.25 25.31 -12.86
C LYS A 429 1.07 24.18 -13.46
N TYR A 430 1.86 23.52 -12.60
CA TYR A 430 2.46 22.23 -12.84
C TYR A 430 2.15 21.30 -11.67
N ARG A 431 1.64 20.13 -11.93
CA ARG A 431 1.16 19.20 -10.91
C ARG A 431 2.03 17.97 -10.82
N VAL A 432 2.50 17.67 -9.61
CA VAL A 432 3.31 16.48 -9.30
C VAL A 432 2.56 15.59 -8.32
N TYR A 433 2.30 14.36 -8.70
CA TYR A 433 1.76 13.35 -7.80
C TYR A 433 2.90 12.52 -7.20
N VAL A 434 2.96 12.45 -5.86
CA VAL A 434 3.98 11.69 -5.13
C VAL A 434 3.32 10.48 -4.49
N SER A 435 3.71 9.29 -4.91
CA SER A 435 3.22 8.02 -4.37
C SER A 435 4.37 7.11 -3.95
N ALA A 436 4.18 6.33 -2.89
CA ALA A 436 5.17 5.35 -2.43
C ALA A 436 4.86 3.97 -3.03
N LEU A 437 4.87 3.87 -4.37
CA LEU A 437 4.56 2.64 -5.10
C LEU A 437 5.62 1.57 -4.82
N THR A 438 5.27 0.56 -4.05
CA THR A 438 6.18 -0.54 -3.77
C THR A 438 6.28 -1.45 -4.97
N THR A 439 7.43 -1.46 -5.64
CA THR A 439 7.71 -2.29 -6.83
C THR A 439 8.44 -3.58 -6.49
N LEU A 440 8.85 -3.74 -5.24
CA LEU A 440 9.34 -4.99 -4.68
C LEU A 440 8.15 -5.87 -4.27
N SER A 441 8.15 -7.15 -4.62
CA SER A 441 7.19 -8.14 -4.10
C SER A 441 7.85 -9.05 -3.07
N ILE A 442 7.05 -9.72 -2.24
CA ILE A 442 7.57 -10.78 -1.34
C ILE A 442 8.03 -11.95 -2.20
N ASP A 443 7.18 -12.42 -3.10
CA ASP A 443 7.40 -13.44 -4.13
C ASP A 443 6.46 -13.17 -5.32
N ASP A 444 6.39 -14.05 -6.31
CA ASP A 444 5.58 -13.83 -7.53
C ASP A 444 4.08 -13.74 -7.26
N HIS A 445 3.57 -14.26 -6.14
CA HIS A 445 2.14 -14.26 -5.83
C HIS A 445 1.77 -13.37 -4.63
N ASN A 446 2.76 -12.82 -3.94
CA ASN A 446 2.58 -11.97 -2.77
C ASN A 446 3.19 -10.59 -3.00
N TRP A 447 2.38 -9.64 -3.44
CA TRP A 447 2.80 -8.24 -3.60
C TRP A 447 2.85 -7.53 -2.24
N ILE A 448 3.51 -6.39 -2.21
CA ILE A 448 3.56 -5.51 -1.03
C ILE A 448 2.63 -4.33 -1.28
N PRO A 449 1.53 -4.18 -0.51
CA PRO A 449 0.64 -3.06 -0.65
C PRO A 449 1.34 -1.72 -0.34
N THR A 450 1.16 -0.72 -1.18
CA THR A 450 1.62 0.67 -0.93
C THR A 450 1.11 1.20 0.42
N THR A 451 -0.09 0.79 0.81
CA THR A 451 -0.69 1.15 2.09
C THR A 451 0.09 0.65 3.29
N ASP A 452 0.68 -0.55 3.21
CA ASP A 452 1.48 -1.13 4.30
C ASP A 452 2.80 -0.39 4.46
N ASN A 453 3.47 -0.09 3.37
CA ASN A 453 4.69 0.72 3.37
C ASN A 453 4.44 2.11 3.99
N ARG A 454 3.38 2.79 3.55
CA ARG A 454 3.01 4.11 4.07
C ARG A 454 2.57 4.07 5.53
N LEU A 455 1.88 3.01 5.95
CA LEU A 455 1.49 2.83 7.36
C LEU A 455 2.72 2.65 8.25
N LEU A 456 3.71 1.86 7.83
CA LEU A 456 4.98 1.71 8.55
C LEU A 456 5.75 3.03 8.63
N ARG A 457 5.88 3.76 7.52
CA ARG A 457 6.46 5.11 7.50
C ARG A 457 5.75 6.03 8.50
N ARG A 458 4.41 6.00 8.53
CA ARG A 458 3.59 6.82 9.44
C ARG A 458 3.80 6.43 10.90
N ILE A 459 3.76 5.15 11.23
CA ILE A 459 3.98 4.67 12.61
C ILE A 459 5.33 5.16 13.14
N ILE A 460 6.39 5.00 12.35
CA ILE A 460 7.76 5.40 12.76
C ILE A 460 7.85 6.92 12.91
N ARG A 461 7.36 7.70 11.94
CA ARG A 461 7.36 9.17 11.97
C ARG A 461 6.55 9.71 13.13
N ASP A 462 5.31 9.25 13.29
CA ASP A 462 4.38 9.80 14.29
C ASP A 462 4.86 9.47 15.71
N HIS A 463 5.46 8.30 15.92
CA HIS A 463 6.13 7.99 17.19
C HIS A 463 7.29 8.95 17.46
N LYS A 464 8.17 9.15 16.47
CA LYS A 464 9.40 9.93 16.63
C LYS A 464 9.17 11.43 16.82
N TYR A 465 8.23 12.00 16.08
CA TYR A 465 8.08 13.46 15.98
C TYR A 465 6.78 14.00 16.57
N ARG A 466 5.80 13.14 16.83
CA ARG A 466 4.48 13.54 17.31
C ARG A 466 4.11 12.91 18.66
N GLY A 467 4.97 12.05 19.21
CA GLY A 467 4.70 11.32 20.45
C GLY A 467 3.48 10.40 20.37
N THR A 468 3.05 10.03 19.16
CA THR A 468 1.85 9.20 18.95
C THR A 468 2.25 7.72 18.97
N SER A 469 1.54 6.90 19.75
CA SER A 469 1.78 5.46 19.83
C SER A 469 1.40 4.72 18.53
N ALA A 470 1.95 3.52 18.33
CA ALA A 470 1.56 2.63 17.22
C ALA A 470 0.05 2.29 17.28
N VAL A 471 -0.51 2.11 18.50
CA VAL A 471 -1.95 1.86 18.71
C VAL A 471 -2.79 3.01 18.15
N GLU A 472 -2.46 4.25 18.48
CA GLU A 472 -3.21 5.42 18.02
C GLU A 472 -3.10 5.61 16.51
N THR A 473 -1.91 5.38 15.94
CA THR A 473 -1.69 5.46 14.50
C THR A 473 -2.51 4.39 13.77
N LEU A 474 -2.51 3.15 14.25
CA LEU A 474 -3.31 2.05 13.69
C LEU A 474 -4.82 2.33 13.78
N ARG A 475 -5.28 2.87 14.92
CA ARG A 475 -6.69 3.21 15.13
C ARG A 475 -7.19 4.30 14.17
N ARG A 476 -6.35 5.30 13.87
CA ARG A 476 -6.69 6.40 12.96
C ARG A 476 -6.55 6.04 11.48
N TRP A 477 -5.80 4.98 11.16
CA TRP A 477 -5.49 4.64 9.77
C TRP A 477 -6.72 4.43 8.88
N PRO A 478 -7.79 3.75 9.30
CA PRO A 478 -9.00 3.60 8.49
C PRO A 478 -9.64 4.93 8.09
N SER A 479 -9.68 5.93 9.00
CA SER A 479 -10.19 7.28 8.69
C SER A 479 -9.33 7.98 7.64
N VAL A 480 -8.00 7.90 7.77
CA VAL A 480 -7.07 8.43 6.75
C VAL A 480 -7.34 7.80 5.39
N ARG A 481 -7.54 6.47 5.35
CA ARG A 481 -7.82 5.75 4.08
C ARG A 481 -9.12 6.20 3.43
N ARG A 482 -10.21 6.38 4.19
CA ARG A 482 -11.47 6.93 3.66
C ARG A 482 -11.27 8.33 3.07
N GLY A 483 -10.54 9.19 3.75
CA GLY A 483 -10.22 10.53 3.25
C GLY A 483 -9.41 10.51 1.95
N GLU A 484 -8.42 9.63 1.84
CA GLU A 484 -7.62 9.46 0.62
C GLU A 484 -8.47 8.99 -0.56
N GLU A 485 -9.36 8.03 -0.35
CA GLU A 485 -10.28 7.52 -1.38
C GLU A 485 -11.26 8.59 -1.87
N LYS A 486 -11.70 9.48 -0.99
CA LYS A 486 -12.63 10.55 -1.32
C LYS A 486 -11.97 11.79 -1.93
N TRP A 487 -10.81 12.20 -1.41
CA TRP A 487 -10.26 13.53 -1.64
C TRP A 487 -8.93 13.57 -2.41
N ILE A 488 -8.24 12.43 -2.57
CA ILE A 488 -6.90 12.40 -3.17
C ILE A 488 -6.87 11.54 -4.44
N PHE A 489 -7.26 10.27 -4.36
CA PHE A 489 -7.13 9.33 -5.46
C PHE A 489 -7.99 9.68 -6.69
N PRO A 490 -9.18 10.30 -6.59
CA PRO A 490 -9.93 10.70 -7.78
C PRO A 490 -9.19 11.72 -8.66
N TYR A 491 -8.23 12.45 -8.10
CA TYR A 491 -7.50 13.51 -8.79
C TYR A 491 -6.08 13.15 -9.22
N GLN A 492 -5.60 11.93 -8.93
CA GLN A 492 -4.22 11.54 -9.18
C GLN A 492 -3.82 11.61 -10.67
N GLU A 493 -4.75 11.37 -11.59
CA GLU A 493 -4.52 11.46 -13.03
C GLU A 493 -4.46 12.91 -13.55
N ASN A 494 -4.78 13.93 -12.71
CA ASN A 494 -4.57 15.34 -13.05
C ASN A 494 -3.10 15.77 -13.01
N ALA A 495 -2.18 14.92 -12.52
CA ALA A 495 -0.76 15.24 -12.44
C ALA A 495 -0.13 15.40 -13.82
N ASP A 496 0.78 16.37 -13.96
CA ASP A 496 1.67 16.49 -15.13
C ASP A 496 2.82 15.49 -15.05
N SER A 497 3.27 15.17 -13.83
CA SER A 497 4.29 14.14 -13.56
C SER A 497 3.92 13.33 -12.33
N THR A 498 4.27 12.03 -12.35
CA THR A 498 4.17 11.15 -11.19
C THR A 498 5.56 10.77 -10.72
N PHE A 499 5.82 10.94 -9.42
CA PHE A 499 7.06 10.53 -8.77
C PHE A 499 6.81 9.38 -7.80
N ASN A 500 7.50 8.26 -8.01
CA ASN A 500 7.49 7.17 -7.05
C ASN A 500 8.56 7.42 -5.99
N SER A 501 8.12 7.61 -4.76
CA SER A 501 8.96 7.89 -3.59
C SER A 501 9.41 6.64 -2.85
N SER A 502 9.02 5.44 -3.30
CA SER A 502 9.44 4.19 -2.68
C SER A 502 10.91 3.90 -3.01
N LEU A 503 11.65 3.46 -2.00
CA LEU A 503 13.01 3.01 -2.14
C LEU A 503 13.08 1.49 -1.96
N LEU A 504 13.75 0.81 -2.87
CA LEU A 504 13.84 -0.64 -2.91
C LEU A 504 14.26 -1.28 -1.58
N PHE A 505 15.13 -0.61 -0.83
CA PHE A 505 15.72 -1.08 0.42
C PHE A 505 14.97 -0.64 1.69
N GLU A 506 14.00 0.26 1.58
CA GLU A 506 13.43 0.99 2.72
C GLU A 506 12.79 0.10 3.79
N LEU A 507 12.08 -0.96 3.37
CA LEU A 507 11.45 -1.89 4.30
C LEU A 507 12.48 -2.66 5.13
N GLY A 508 13.65 -2.99 4.56
CA GLY A 508 14.76 -3.56 5.30
C GLY A 508 15.33 -2.60 6.35
N VAL A 509 15.42 -1.29 6.02
CA VAL A 509 15.89 -0.27 6.98
C VAL A 509 14.83 0.03 8.05
N MET A 510 13.56 0.07 7.69
CA MET A 510 12.46 0.31 8.62
C MET A 510 12.12 -0.89 9.52
N LYS A 511 12.62 -2.09 9.22
CA LYS A 511 12.26 -3.34 9.89
C LYS A 511 12.38 -3.26 11.41
N ASP A 512 13.56 -2.95 11.93
CA ASP A 512 13.82 -2.98 13.37
C ASP A 512 13.00 -1.92 14.11
N TYR A 513 12.84 -0.73 13.51
CA TYR A 513 11.98 0.33 14.04
C TYR A 513 10.51 -0.10 14.08
N GLY A 514 10.01 -0.58 12.94
CA GLY A 514 8.62 -1.02 12.81
C GLY A 514 8.29 -2.20 13.72
N GLU A 515 9.13 -3.23 13.76
CA GLU A 515 8.90 -4.39 14.63
C GLU A 515 8.88 -4.01 16.12
N THR A 516 9.77 -3.11 16.55
CA THR A 516 9.82 -2.64 17.95
C THR A 516 8.52 -1.96 18.34
N LEU A 517 8.07 -0.98 17.56
CA LEU A 517 6.83 -0.24 17.85
C LEU A 517 5.57 -1.11 17.76
N LEU A 518 5.53 -2.04 16.81
CA LEU A 518 4.40 -2.95 16.64
C LEU A 518 4.34 -4.03 17.74
N ARG A 519 5.45 -4.36 18.41
CA ARG A 519 5.46 -5.27 19.58
C ARG A 519 4.82 -4.65 20.80
N GLU A 520 4.81 -3.33 20.91
CA GLU A 520 4.19 -2.61 22.02
C GLU A 520 2.66 -2.64 21.98
N VAL A 521 2.06 -3.04 20.85
CA VAL A 521 0.59 -3.12 20.71
C VAL A 521 0.06 -4.31 21.51
N PRO A 522 -0.79 -4.09 22.54
CA PRO A 522 -1.32 -5.16 23.38
C PRO A 522 -2.26 -6.08 22.60
N ASN A 523 -2.18 -7.39 22.85
CA ASN A 523 -3.05 -8.39 22.20
C ASN A 523 -4.53 -8.29 22.62
N ALA A 524 -4.84 -7.57 23.68
CA ALA A 524 -6.21 -7.30 24.11
C ALA A 524 -6.92 -6.25 23.23
N LEU A 525 -6.19 -5.49 22.42
CA LEU A 525 -6.73 -4.43 21.58
C LEU A 525 -7.06 -4.92 20.16
N PRO A 526 -8.09 -4.39 19.51
CA PRO A 526 -8.42 -4.72 18.12
C PRO A 526 -7.28 -4.43 17.14
N GLU A 527 -6.50 -3.38 17.38
CA GLU A 527 -5.36 -2.95 16.59
C GLU A 527 -4.24 -4.03 16.52
N TYR A 528 -4.26 -4.99 17.44
CA TYR A 528 -3.29 -6.09 17.45
C TYR A 528 -3.33 -6.94 16.18
N ALA A 529 -4.51 -7.13 15.57
CA ALA A 529 -4.64 -7.87 14.31
C ALA A 529 -3.73 -7.30 13.22
N GLU A 530 -3.75 -5.98 13.07
CA GLU A 530 -2.95 -5.29 12.07
C GLU A 530 -1.47 -5.22 12.47
N ALA A 531 -1.18 -4.96 13.74
CA ALA A 531 0.18 -4.97 14.27
C ALA A 531 0.84 -6.35 14.08
N TYR A 532 0.13 -7.44 14.38
CA TYR A 532 0.61 -8.80 14.19
C TYR A 532 0.87 -9.11 12.71
N ARG A 533 -0.05 -8.71 11.83
CA ARG A 533 0.09 -8.89 10.38
C ARG A 533 1.33 -8.18 9.83
N LEU A 534 1.52 -6.91 10.19
CA LEU A 534 2.67 -6.11 9.75
C LEU A 534 4.00 -6.66 10.30
N ARG A 535 4.02 -7.16 11.54
CA ARG A 535 5.21 -7.82 12.10
C ARG A 535 5.56 -9.10 11.33
N ARG A 536 4.57 -9.94 11.00
CA ARG A 536 4.81 -11.12 10.18
C ARG A 536 5.34 -10.77 8.80
N PHE A 537 4.79 -9.73 8.20
CA PHE A 537 5.26 -9.19 6.93
C PHE A 537 6.72 -8.74 7.02
N LEU A 538 7.09 -7.94 8.03
CA LEU A 538 8.47 -7.50 8.25
C LEU A 538 9.43 -8.67 8.52
N GLY A 539 8.93 -9.77 9.05
CA GLY A 539 9.70 -11.00 9.30
C GLY A 539 10.37 -11.57 8.04
N TYR A 540 9.84 -11.31 6.85
CA TYR A 540 10.46 -11.76 5.60
C TYR A 540 11.73 -10.99 5.22
N PHE A 541 11.93 -9.79 5.75
CA PHE A 541 13.08 -8.95 5.41
C PHE A 541 14.27 -9.22 6.32
N LYS A 542 15.47 -9.15 5.80
CA LYS A 542 16.68 -8.93 6.59
C LYS A 542 16.81 -7.46 6.93
N ALA A 543 17.25 -7.16 8.15
CA ALA A 543 17.50 -5.79 8.56
C ALA A 543 18.65 -5.18 7.77
N ILE A 544 18.49 -3.93 7.36
CA ILE A 544 19.49 -3.10 6.68
C ILE A 544 19.84 -1.94 7.61
N GLY A 545 21.13 -1.76 7.89
CA GLY A 545 21.60 -0.64 8.69
C GLY A 545 21.37 0.71 7.99
N GLU A 546 20.98 1.73 8.75
CA GLU A 546 20.69 3.07 8.21
C GLU A 546 21.96 3.93 7.93
N ARG A 547 23.16 3.41 8.24
CA ARG A 547 24.43 4.16 8.15
C ARG A 547 24.67 4.76 6.78
N ASP A 548 24.38 3.98 5.73
CA ASP A 548 24.68 4.36 4.35
C ASP A 548 23.54 5.14 3.68
N VAL A 549 22.40 5.34 4.39
CA VAL A 549 21.27 6.14 3.90
C VAL A 549 21.65 7.63 3.96
N PRO A 550 21.70 8.33 2.81
CA PRO A 550 22.10 9.73 2.78
C PRO A 550 21.21 10.64 3.65
N PRO A 551 21.74 11.74 4.21
CA PRO A 551 20.93 12.68 5.00
C PRO A 551 19.88 13.42 4.16
N THR A 552 20.01 13.44 2.83
CA THR A 552 19.03 13.99 1.88
C THR A 552 18.00 12.95 1.42
N SER A 553 18.16 11.69 1.82
CA SER A 553 17.22 10.61 1.48
C SER A 553 15.81 10.93 1.95
N LEU A 554 14.83 10.57 1.13
CA LEU A 554 13.42 10.66 1.48
C LEU A 554 13.09 9.86 2.76
N LEU A 555 13.78 8.74 2.97
CA LEU A 555 13.58 7.88 4.13
C LEU A 555 13.92 8.59 5.45
N ARG A 556 14.81 9.58 5.43
CA ARG A 556 15.19 10.38 6.61
C ARG A 556 14.04 11.22 7.18
N GLU A 557 13.01 11.54 6.38
CA GLU A 557 11.77 12.16 6.87
C GLU A 557 11.11 11.32 7.97
N PHE A 558 11.23 10.01 7.89
CA PHE A 558 10.61 9.06 8.82
C PHE A 558 11.58 8.61 9.92
N LEU A 559 12.81 8.30 9.56
CA LEU A 559 13.82 7.77 10.47
C LEU A 559 14.56 8.85 11.26
N GLY A 560 14.59 10.08 10.77
CA GLY A 560 15.40 11.16 11.32
C GLY A 560 16.81 11.21 10.75
N GLY A 561 17.59 12.18 11.22
CA GLY A 561 18.94 12.46 10.69
C GLY A 561 18.91 13.09 9.30
N SER A 562 17.81 13.75 8.93
CA SER A 562 17.70 14.52 7.69
C SER A 562 18.52 15.80 7.77
N SER A 563 19.12 16.20 6.64
CA SER A 563 19.69 17.55 6.46
C SER A 563 18.62 18.61 6.20
N PHE A 564 17.37 18.19 5.99
CA PHE A 564 16.24 19.09 5.84
C PHE A 564 15.57 19.36 7.20
N HIS A 565 15.12 20.60 7.43
CA HIS A 565 14.27 20.97 8.57
C HIS A 565 12.79 20.78 8.19
N TYR A 566 12.01 20.11 9.05
CA TYR A 566 10.58 19.82 8.84
C TYR A 566 9.70 20.64 9.75
#